data_f0b8483e1c7ba742eb886332bf354a7d
#
_entry.id   f0b8483e1c7ba742eb886332bf354a7d
#
_cell.length_a   1.000
_cell.length_b   1.000
_cell.length_c   1.000
_cell.angle_alpha   90.00
_cell.angle_beta   90.00
_cell.angle_gamma   90.00
#
_symmetry.space_group_name_H-M   'P 1'
#
loop_
_entity.id
_entity.type
_entity.pdbx_description
1 polymer ?
#
loop_
_entity_poly.entity_id
_entity_poly.type
_entity_poly.pdbx_seq_one_letter_code
_entity_poly.pdbx_strand_id
1 'polypeptide(L)'
;GTARPTEQGEPPLARATNWATPEGYPYELSTMPGFAGSSAYYLRYMDPHNDEALVGREADEYWRNVDLYVGGIEHATGHLMYSRFWNMFLYDLGVVCEEEPFRKLVNQGMIQGRSNFVYRIVGTNKFVSLGLKDQYQTQALYVDVNIVRNDILDLDAFRAWMPEYKDAEFILEDGRYVCGWAIEKMSKSFYNVVNPDYIVDNYGADTLRMYEMFLGPLEQSKPWDTNGIDGVYKFLRRFWRLFYDRDGKLAVTDEKATEKELRTLHKTIKKVSEDIENFSFNTSVAAFMICLNELGECNKREVLEPLTVLLAPFAPHIAEELWETLGHTTSVCTASYPAYDEKHLAQSAFEYPVSVNGKLRFKKEYATSMTPAQIQADVVTQPEAQKWLEGKAPKKVIVVPGKIINIVI
;
A
#
# COMPACT_ATOMS: atom_id res chain seq x y z
N GLY A 1 -7.76 -43.02 -16.25
CA GLY A 1 -9.22 -42.92 -16.27
C GLY A 1 -9.72 -41.58 -15.76
N THR A 2 -10.86 -41.14 -16.22
CA THR A 2 -11.45 -39.86 -15.79
C THR A 2 -12.29 -40.09 -14.53
N ALA A 3 -11.98 -39.42 -13.45
CA ALA A 3 -12.82 -39.41 -12.26
C ALA A 3 -14.17 -38.72 -12.60
N ARG A 4 -15.27 -39.41 -12.40
CA ARG A 4 -16.62 -38.85 -12.59
C ARG A 4 -17.37 -38.88 -11.25
N PRO A 5 -18.03 -37.78 -10.88
CA PRO A 5 -18.85 -37.80 -9.66
C PRO A 5 -19.98 -38.84 -9.79
N THR A 6 -20.40 -39.42 -8.66
CA THR A 6 -21.51 -40.36 -8.59
C THR A 6 -22.75 -39.67 -8.04
N GLU A 7 -23.94 -40.10 -8.46
CA GLU A 7 -25.21 -39.57 -7.96
C GLU A 7 -25.44 -39.88 -6.48
N GLN A 8 -24.75 -40.91 -5.97
CA GLN A 8 -24.91 -41.43 -4.60
C GLN A 8 -23.81 -40.97 -3.63
N GLY A 9 -22.88 -40.12 -4.08
CA GLY A 9 -21.80 -39.61 -3.25
C GLY A 9 -20.71 -40.64 -2.89
N GLU A 10 -20.59 -41.73 -3.65
CA GLU A 10 -19.50 -42.68 -3.51
C GLU A 10 -18.15 -42.06 -3.82
N PRO A 11 -17.05 -42.48 -3.14
CA PRO A 11 -15.72 -42.02 -3.47
C PRO A 11 -15.37 -42.19 -4.96
N PRO A 12 -14.72 -41.24 -5.65
CA PRO A 12 -14.45 -41.32 -7.08
C PRO A 12 -13.70 -42.59 -7.52
N LEU A 13 -12.84 -43.13 -6.67
CA LEU A 13 -12.00 -44.31 -6.92
C LEU A 13 -12.68 -45.64 -6.50
N ALA A 14 -13.86 -45.60 -5.89
CA ALA A 14 -14.59 -46.81 -5.53
C ALA A 14 -14.94 -47.73 -6.73
N ARG A 15 -15.00 -47.18 -7.91
CA ARG A 15 -15.25 -47.91 -9.17
C ARG A 15 -13.97 -48.32 -9.90
N ALA A 16 -12.78 -48.02 -9.35
CA ALA A 16 -11.53 -48.46 -9.94
C ALA A 16 -11.33 -49.98 -9.70
N THR A 17 -11.11 -50.75 -10.77
CA THR A 17 -10.74 -52.13 -10.69
C THR A 17 -9.25 -52.24 -10.42
N ASN A 18 -8.87 -53.21 -9.54
CA ASN A 18 -7.46 -53.42 -9.16
C ASN A 18 -6.80 -52.25 -8.43
N TRP A 19 -7.58 -51.55 -7.57
CA TRP A 19 -7.10 -50.44 -6.78
C TRP A 19 -6.51 -50.93 -5.46
N ALA A 20 -5.33 -51.62 -5.58
CA ALA A 20 -4.58 -52.21 -4.46
C ALA A 20 -3.09 -52.28 -4.80
N THR A 21 -2.28 -52.42 -3.77
CA THR A 21 -0.82 -52.68 -3.95
C THR A 21 -0.58 -54.06 -4.58
N PRO A 22 0.64 -54.34 -5.09
CA PRO A 22 0.98 -55.67 -5.58
C PRO A 22 0.77 -56.80 -4.55
N GLU A 23 0.86 -56.46 -3.25
CA GLU A 23 0.68 -57.36 -2.13
C GLU A 23 -0.81 -57.53 -1.74
N GLY A 24 -1.74 -56.80 -2.40
CA GLY A 24 -3.18 -56.91 -2.21
C GLY A 24 -3.78 -55.98 -1.17
N TYR A 25 -3.04 -55.04 -0.62
CA TYR A 25 -3.57 -53.99 0.26
C TYR A 25 -4.38 -52.95 -0.52
N PRO A 26 -5.64 -52.65 -0.12
CA PRO A 26 -6.45 -51.68 -0.84
C PRO A 26 -5.87 -50.23 -0.67
N TYR A 27 -5.83 -49.48 -1.76
CA TYR A 27 -5.59 -48.04 -1.67
C TYR A 27 -6.83 -47.28 -1.21
N GLU A 28 -6.62 -46.08 -0.69
CA GLU A 28 -7.68 -45.12 -0.35
C GLU A 28 -8.57 -44.84 -1.57
N LEU A 29 -9.89 -44.82 -1.37
CA LEU A 29 -10.85 -44.62 -2.46
C LEU A 29 -11.19 -43.20 -2.74
N SER A 30 -10.98 -42.28 -1.78
CA SER A 30 -11.11 -40.87 -2.00
C SER A 30 -9.95 -40.34 -2.82
N THR A 31 -10.18 -39.31 -3.65
CA THR A 31 -9.10 -38.54 -4.23
C THR A 31 -8.39 -37.77 -3.12
N MET A 32 -7.12 -37.44 -3.33
CA MET A 32 -6.41 -36.59 -2.38
C MET A 32 -7.24 -35.34 -2.08
N PRO A 33 -7.31 -34.90 -0.81
CA PRO A 33 -7.97 -33.66 -0.46
C PRO A 33 -7.51 -32.53 -1.38
N GLY A 34 -8.40 -31.63 -1.76
CA GLY A 34 -8.29 -30.69 -2.87
C GLY A 34 -7.07 -29.74 -2.92
N PHE A 35 -6.07 -29.97 -2.06
CA PHE A 35 -4.87 -29.11 -1.96
C PHE A 35 -3.62 -29.69 -2.63
N ALA A 36 -3.66 -30.87 -3.23
CA ALA A 36 -2.47 -31.48 -3.82
C ALA A 36 -1.89 -30.64 -4.97
N GLY A 37 -2.73 -30.26 -5.94
CA GLY A 37 -2.29 -29.42 -7.07
C GLY A 37 -1.83 -28.03 -6.64
N SER A 38 -2.61 -27.37 -5.77
CA SER A 38 -2.26 -26.04 -5.25
C SER A 38 -1.04 -26.05 -4.33
N SER A 39 -0.68 -27.19 -3.76
CA SER A 39 0.48 -27.30 -2.87
C SER A 39 1.82 -27.41 -3.62
N ALA A 40 1.81 -27.85 -4.89
CA ALA A 40 3.01 -28.08 -5.68
C ALA A 40 3.02 -27.33 -7.04
N TYR A 41 2.10 -26.36 -7.23
CA TYR A 41 1.94 -25.65 -8.50
C TYR A 41 3.20 -24.90 -8.94
N TYR A 42 4.03 -24.41 -8.02
CA TYR A 42 5.26 -23.71 -8.32
C TYR A 42 6.27 -24.60 -9.04
N LEU A 43 6.29 -25.90 -8.77
CA LEU A 43 7.12 -26.86 -9.52
C LEU A 43 6.65 -26.97 -10.98
N ARG A 44 5.34 -27.05 -11.20
CA ARG A 44 4.79 -27.07 -12.56
C ARG A 44 5.08 -25.76 -13.31
N TYR A 45 5.15 -24.62 -12.64
CA TYR A 45 5.48 -23.33 -13.25
C TYR A 45 6.95 -23.28 -13.74
N MET A 46 7.85 -24.06 -13.13
CA MET A 46 9.23 -24.16 -13.59
C MET A 46 9.35 -24.87 -14.92
N ASP A 47 8.42 -25.77 -15.23
CA ASP A 47 8.43 -26.62 -16.43
C ASP A 47 7.00 -26.90 -16.95
N PRO A 48 6.29 -25.84 -17.44
CA PRO A 48 4.86 -25.92 -17.71
C PRO A 48 4.47 -26.82 -18.87
N HIS A 49 5.40 -27.10 -19.78
CA HIS A 49 5.15 -27.90 -21.01
C HIS A 49 5.66 -29.34 -20.90
N ASN A 50 6.09 -29.77 -19.73
CA ASN A 50 6.56 -31.14 -19.53
C ASN A 50 5.39 -32.12 -19.37
N ASP A 51 5.21 -32.99 -20.33
CA ASP A 51 4.14 -34.00 -20.35
C ASP A 51 4.54 -35.30 -19.64
N GLU A 52 5.82 -35.50 -19.29
CA GLU A 52 6.34 -36.74 -18.73
C GLU A 52 6.51 -36.69 -17.21
N ALA A 53 6.82 -35.52 -16.65
CA ALA A 53 7.08 -35.33 -15.23
C ALA A 53 6.42 -34.06 -14.67
N LEU A 54 6.29 -33.98 -13.35
CA LEU A 54 5.82 -32.77 -12.66
C LEU A 54 6.76 -31.57 -12.93
N VAL A 55 8.07 -31.85 -12.91
CA VAL A 55 9.15 -30.94 -13.27
C VAL A 55 10.34 -31.77 -13.77
N GLY A 56 10.97 -31.35 -14.84
CA GLY A 56 12.20 -31.98 -15.35
C GLY A 56 13.41 -31.63 -14.49
N ARG A 57 14.40 -32.54 -14.43
CA ARG A 57 15.58 -32.36 -13.59
C ARG A 57 16.37 -31.09 -13.92
N GLU A 58 16.53 -30.76 -15.19
CA GLU A 58 17.22 -29.56 -15.64
C GLU A 58 16.52 -28.28 -15.16
N ALA A 59 15.19 -28.22 -15.28
CA ALA A 59 14.39 -27.07 -14.80
C ALA A 59 14.45 -26.94 -13.28
N ASP A 60 14.34 -28.06 -12.55
CA ASP A 60 14.44 -28.10 -11.09
C ASP A 60 15.83 -27.61 -10.60
N GLU A 61 16.90 -28.08 -11.20
CA GLU A 61 18.26 -27.67 -10.85
C GLU A 61 18.59 -26.22 -11.23
N TYR A 62 17.94 -25.68 -12.27
CA TYR A 62 18.08 -24.29 -12.70
C TYR A 62 17.34 -23.33 -11.76
N TRP A 63 16.04 -23.57 -11.54
CA TRP A 63 15.19 -22.68 -10.75
C TRP A 63 15.35 -22.91 -9.24
N ARG A 64 15.58 -24.15 -8.81
CA ARG A 64 15.72 -24.56 -7.42
C ARG A 64 14.47 -24.17 -6.60
N ASN A 65 14.66 -23.77 -5.34
CA ASN A 65 13.55 -23.24 -4.53
C ASN A 65 13.18 -21.80 -4.93
N VAL A 66 11.93 -21.44 -4.69
CA VAL A 66 11.40 -20.11 -5.03
C VAL A 66 12.11 -19.03 -4.22
N ASP A 67 12.67 -18.02 -4.89
CA ASP A 67 13.44 -16.95 -4.24
C ASP A 67 12.59 -16.09 -3.31
N LEU A 68 11.37 -15.75 -3.75
CA LEU A 68 10.43 -14.91 -2.99
C LEU A 68 9.01 -15.44 -3.16
N TYR A 69 8.38 -15.77 -2.04
CA TYR A 69 7.00 -16.22 -2.01
C TYR A 69 6.14 -15.27 -1.18
N VAL A 70 5.13 -14.65 -1.82
CA VAL A 70 4.29 -13.63 -1.21
C VAL A 70 2.85 -14.14 -1.14
N GLY A 71 2.24 -14.09 0.04
CA GLY A 71 0.87 -14.55 0.22
C GLY A 71 0.30 -14.19 1.60
N GLY A 72 -1.03 -14.17 1.71
CA GLY A 72 -1.72 -13.82 2.96
C GLY A 72 -1.44 -14.81 4.09
N ILE A 73 -1.46 -14.31 5.32
CA ILE A 73 -1.23 -15.09 6.54
C ILE A 73 -2.29 -16.19 6.76
N GLU A 74 -3.47 -16.07 6.15
CA GLU A 74 -4.54 -17.07 6.19
C GLU A 74 -4.14 -18.42 5.60
N HIS A 75 -3.08 -18.45 4.80
CA HIS A 75 -2.55 -19.67 4.18
C HIS A 75 -1.51 -20.41 5.05
N ALA A 76 -1.16 -19.87 6.23
CA ALA A 76 -0.12 -20.44 7.09
C ALA A 76 -0.40 -21.87 7.51
N THR A 77 -1.64 -22.18 7.92
CA THR A 77 -2.07 -23.52 8.37
C THR A 77 -2.63 -24.43 7.26
N GLY A 78 -2.71 -23.93 6.04
CA GLY A 78 -3.20 -24.65 4.87
C GLY A 78 -2.10 -24.83 3.83
N HIS A 79 -2.17 -23.99 2.79
CA HIS A 79 -1.28 -24.06 1.64
C HIS A 79 0.22 -24.11 1.99
N LEU A 80 0.69 -23.27 2.91
CA LEU A 80 2.12 -23.18 3.22
C LEU A 80 2.61 -24.48 3.91
N MET A 81 1.83 -25.06 4.83
CA MET A 81 2.17 -26.35 5.43
C MET A 81 2.17 -27.48 4.40
N TYR A 82 1.15 -27.54 3.56
CA TYR A 82 1.05 -28.57 2.52
C TYR A 82 2.15 -28.42 1.47
N SER A 83 2.48 -27.21 1.05
CA SER A 83 3.59 -26.97 0.11
C SER A 83 4.92 -27.48 0.66
N ARG A 84 5.21 -27.17 1.92
CA ARG A 84 6.40 -27.63 2.60
C ARG A 84 6.43 -29.16 2.73
N PHE A 85 5.32 -29.76 3.16
CA PHE A 85 5.19 -31.22 3.28
C PHE A 85 5.42 -31.92 1.92
N TRP A 86 4.76 -31.45 0.87
CA TRP A 86 4.93 -31.98 -0.49
C TRP A 86 6.34 -31.86 -1.01
N ASN A 87 6.96 -30.71 -0.81
CA ASN A 87 8.32 -30.49 -1.28
C ASN A 87 9.31 -31.42 -0.58
N MET A 88 9.24 -31.56 0.74
CA MET A 88 10.08 -32.47 1.52
C MET A 88 9.87 -33.93 1.09
N PHE A 89 8.62 -34.34 0.87
CA PHE A 89 8.31 -35.68 0.37
C PHE A 89 8.91 -35.94 -1.02
N LEU A 90 8.79 -34.98 -1.94
CA LEU A 90 9.38 -35.07 -3.28
C LEU A 90 10.92 -35.03 -3.23
N TYR A 91 11.48 -34.31 -2.28
CA TYR A 91 12.93 -34.32 -2.03
C TYR A 91 13.41 -35.68 -1.55
N ASP A 92 12.73 -36.32 -0.61
CA ASP A 92 13.02 -37.66 -0.12
C ASP A 92 12.96 -38.72 -1.25
N LEU A 93 12.09 -38.51 -2.23
CA LEU A 93 12.00 -39.35 -3.43
C LEU A 93 13.03 -39.00 -4.53
N GLY A 94 13.84 -37.96 -4.35
CA GLY A 94 14.80 -37.47 -5.33
C GLY A 94 14.20 -36.83 -6.57
N VAL A 95 12.92 -36.39 -6.48
CA VAL A 95 12.19 -35.70 -7.57
C VAL A 95 12.62 -34.23 -7.68
N VAL A 96 12.84 -33.57 -6.55
CA VAL A 96 13.31 -32.18 -6.48
C VAL A 96 14.67 -32.09 -5.79
N CYS A 97 15.43 -31.04 -6.08
CA CYS A 97 16.81 -30.88 -5.62
C CYS A 97 16.93 -30.10 -4.30
N GLU A 98 15.85 -29.46 -3.83
CA GLU A 98 15.84 -28.67 -2.59
C GLU A 98 14.81 -29.23 -1.60
N GLU A 99 15.19 -29.26 -0.32
CA GLU A 99 14.31 -29.71 0.76
C GLU A 99 13.19 -28.70 1.05
N GLU A 100 13.52 -27.41 1.13
CA GLU A 100 12.57 -26.33 1.42
C GLU A 100 12.09 -25.66 0.12
N PRO A 101 10.77 -25.41 -0.03
CA PRO A 101 10.22 -24.88 -1.27
C PRO A 101 10.53 -23.39 -1.51
N PHE A 102 10.67 -22.61 -0.44
CA PHE A 102 10.76 -21.15 -0.51
C PHE A 102 11.97 -20.63 0.26
N ARG A 103 12.77 -19.73 -0.36
CA ARG A 103 13.91 -19.06 0.29
C ARG A 103 13.45 -17.95 1.23
N LYS A 104 12.50 -17.14 0.76
CA LYS A 104 11.95 -16.02 1.51
C LYS A 104 10.44 -16.03 1.40
N LEU A 105 9.79 -16.02 2.55
CA LEU A 105 8.33 -15.92 2.67
C LEU A 105 7.97 -14.54 3.20
N VAL A 106 7.05 -13.86 2.54
CA VAL A 106 6.48 -12.60 2.98
C VAL A 106 4.96 -12.75 3.08
N ASN A 107 4.43 -12.64 4.29
CA ASN A 107 3.00 -12.69 4.54
C ASN A 107 2.45 -11.29 4.74
N GLN A 108 1.51 -10.87 3.87
CA GLN A 108 0.82 -9.60 4.07
C GLN A 108 -0.15 -9.73 5.26
N GLY A 109 -0.22 -8.63 6.04
CA GLY A 109 -1.29 -8.45 7.01
C GLY A 109 -2.65 -8.25 6.33
N MET A 110 -3.73 -8.54 7.06
CA MET A 110 -5.08 -8.40 6.54
C MET A 110 -5.52 -6.94 6.51
N ILE A 111 -6.22 -6.53 5.46
CA ILE A 111 -6.99 -5.30 5.48
C ILE A 111 -8.30 -5.60 6.18
N GLN A 112 -8.55 -4.92 7.30
CA GLN A 112 -9.70 -5.12 8.16
C GLN A 112 -10.81 -4.12 7.85
N GLY A 113 -12.05 -4.54 8.04
CA GLY A 113 -13.22 -3.69 7.92
C GLY A 113 -13.58 -3.04 9.25
N ARG A 114 -14.25 -1.92 9.17
CA ARG A 114 -14.94 -1.33 10.30
C ARG A 114 -16.36 -1.86 10.33
N SER A 115 -16.68 -2.74 11.29
CA SER A 115 -18.05 -3.17 11.55
C SER A 115 -18.79 -2.10 12.33
N ASN A 116 -20.04 -1.87 11.99
CA ASN A 116 -20.91 -1.00 12.74
C ASN A 116 -22.03 -1.81 13.41
N PHE A 117 -22.49 -1.35 14.55
CA PHE A 117 -23.50 -2.04 15.35
C PHE A 117 -24.70 -1.14 15.66
N VAL A 118 -25.88 -1.72 15.52
CA VAL A 118 -27.12 -1.17 16.09
C VAL A 118 -27.54 -2.04 17.27
N TYR A 119 -28.22 -1.46 18.25
CA TYR A 119 -28.61 -2.12 19.49
C TYR A 119 -30.12 -2.29 19.56
N ARG A 120 -30.59 -3.50 19.25
CA ARG A 120 -32.00 -3.86 19.30
C ARG A 120 -32.41 -4.17 20.74
N ILE A 121 -33.50 -3.57 21.25
CA ILE A 121 -34.07 -3.92 22.53
C ILE A 121 -34.71 -5.31 22.39
N VAL A 122 -34.32 -6.23 23.28
CA VAL A 122 -34.72 -7.65 23.22
C VAL A 122 -36.25 -7.79 23.16
N GLY A 123 -36.74 -8.61 22.23
CA GLY A 123 -38.15 -8.86 22.03
C GLY A 123 -38.97 -7.77 21.35
N THR A 124 -38.31 -6.73 20.82
CA THR A 124 -38.99 -5.60 20.15
C THR A 124 -38.37 -5.31 18.77
N ASN A 125 -38.98 -4.38 18.01
CA ASN A 125 -38.38 -3.78 16.82
C ASN A 125 -37.91 -2.34 17.10
N LYS A 126 -37.42 -2.09 18.34
CA LYS A 126 -36.89 -0.79 18.76
C LYS A 126 -35.39 -0.88 18.88
N PHE A 127 -34.72 0.15 18.38
CA PHE A 127 -33.28 0.27 18.36
C PHE A 127 -32.85 1.50 19.17
N VAL A 128 -31.89 1.33 20.07
CA VAL A 128 -31.41 2.38 20.96
C VAL A 128 -30.01 2.80 20.58
N SER A 129 -29.75 4.11 20.58
CA SER A 129 -28.43 4.70 20.28
C SER A 129 -27.36 4.23 21.27
N LEU A 130 -26.12 4.17 20.86
CA LEU A 130 -24.96 3.66 21.61
C LEU A 130 -24.87 4.22 23.04
N GLY A 131 -24.99 5.53 23.23
CA GLY A 131 -24.86 6.17 24.54
C GLY A 131 -25.99 5.86 25.53
N LEU A 132 -27.11 5.32 25.02
CA LEU A 132 -28.28 4.97 25.83
C LEU A 132 -28.48 3.46 26.01
N LYS A 133 -27.67 2.62 25.37
CA LYS A 133 -27.86 1.16 25.29
C LYS A 133 -27.89 0.47 26.66
N ASP A 134 -27.11 0.98 27.62
CA ASP A 134 -26.97 0.38 28.95
C ASP A 134 -28.23 0.58 29.85
N GLN A 135 -29.16 1.41 29.37
CA GLN A 135 -30.49 1.61 30.04
C GLN A 135 -31.49 0.52 29.65
N TYR A 136 -31.17 -0.35 28.70
CA TYR A 136 -32.06 -1.37 28.15
C TYR A 136 -31.34 -2.72 28.04
N GLN A 137 -32.08 -3.79 28.05
CA GLN A 137 -31.56 -5.09 27.66
C GLN A 137 -31.49 -5.15 26.14
N THR A 138 -30.27 -5.07 25.58
CA THR A 138 -30.05 -4.96 24.14
C THR A 138 -29.29 -6.13 23.57
N GLN A 139 -29.51 -6.37 22.27
CA GLN A 139 -28.70 -7.25 21.42
C GLN A 139 -28.02 -6.38 20.36
N ALA A 140 -26.70 -6.47 20.26
CA ALA A 140 -25.94 -5.86 19.17
C ALA A 140 -26.15 -6.62 17.87
N LEU A 141 -26.46 -5.91 16.79
CA LEU A 141 -26.61 -6.45 15.44
C LEU A 141 -25.70 -5.68 14.50
N TYR A 142 -25.07 -6.39 13.58
CA TYR A 142 -24.30 -5.76 12.51
C TYR A 142 -25.20 -4.97 11.59
N VAL A 143 -24.70 -3.86 11.09
CA VAL A 143 -25.37 -3.01 10.13
C VAL A 143 -24.44 -2.67 8.96
N ASP A 144 -25.01 -2.54 7.76
CA ASP A 144 -24.26 -2.24 6.55
C ASP A 144 -23.47 -0.93 6.69
N VAL A 145 -22.16 -1.02 6.45
CA VAL A 145 -21.25 0.13 6.53
C VAL A 145 -21.65 1.28 5.60
N ASN A 146 -22.35 0.99 4.50
CA ASN A 146 -22.75 2.00 3.52
C ASN A 146 -23.91 2.89 3.97
N ILE A 147 -24.66 2.49 5.00
CA ILE A 147 -25.76 3.29 5.59
C ILE A 147 -25.39 3.95 6.92
N VAL A 148 -24.07 3.97 7.24
CA VAL A 148 -23.52 4.64 8.42
C VAL A 148 -22.48 5.66 7.98
N ARG A 149 -22.62 6.92 8.42
CA ARG A 149 -21.66 7.99 8.14
C ARG A 149 -21.22 8.67 9.43
N ASN A 150 -19.91 8.70 9.69
CA ASN A 150 -19.35 9.27 10.91
C ASN A 150 -20.09 8.77 12.17
N ASP A 151 -20.30 7.46 12.25
CA ASP A 151 -21.03 6.75 13.32
C ASP A 151 -22.54 7.03 13.40
N ILE A 152 -23.08 7.85 12.52
CA ILE A 152 -24.50 8.15 12.48
C ILE A 152 -25.20 7.26 11.45
N LEU A 153 -26.25 6.57 11.92
CA LEU A 153 -27.09 5.72 11.09
C LEU A 153 -28.05 6.56 10.23
N ASP A 154 -28.15 6.23 8.96
CA ASP A 154 -29.25 6.67 8.10
C ASP A 154 -30.50 5.84 8.41
N LEU A 155 -31.47 6.43 9.09
CA LEU A 155 -32.65 5.73 9.59
C LEU A 155 -33.57 5.24 8.48
N ASP A 156 -33.68 6.00 7.39
CA ASP A 156 -34.55 5.65 6.28
C ASP A 156 -33.89 4.55 5.43
N ALA A 157 -32.60 4.65 5.19
CA ALA A 157 -31.82 3.60 4.55
C ALA A 157 -31.87 2.29 5.37
N PHE A 158 -31.79 2.37 6.70
CA PHE A 158 -31.91 1.19 7.57
C PHE A 158 -33.29 0.51 7.47
N ARG A 159 -34.38 1.29 7.47
CA ARG A 159 -35.72 0.73 7.26
C ARG A 159 -35.90 0.09 5.90
N ALA A 160 -35.22 0.61 4.88
CA ALA A 160 -35.25 0.09 3.52
C ALA A 160 -34.31 -1.11 3.30
N TRP A 161 -33.31 -1.31 4.17
CA TRP A 161 -32.25 -2.27 3.98
C TRP A 161 -32.74 -3.74 4.06
N MET A 162 -33.57 -4.04 5.07
CA MET A 162 -34.15 -5.39 5.23
C MET A 162 -35.65 -5.31 5.54
N PRO A 163 -36.48 -6.24 5.03
CA PRO A 163 -37.93 -6.22 5.24
C PRO A 163 -38.33 -6.19 6.72
N GLU A 164 -37.55 -6.85 7.58
CA GLU A 164 -37.81 -6.93 9.04
C GLU A 164 -37.61 -5.60 9.77
N TYR A 165 -36.89 -4.63 9.17
CA TYR A 165 -36.63 -3.33 9.77
C TYR A 165 -37.54 -2.22 9.24
N LYS A 166 -38.48 -2.54 8.34
CA LYS A 166 -39.39 -1.56 7.73
C LYS A 166 -40.10 -0.67 8.76
N ASP A 167 -40.55 -1.25 9.88
CA ASP A 167 -41.26 -0.56 10.94
C ASP A 167 -40.35 -0.35 12.18
N ALA A 168 -39.04 -0.23 11.99
CA ALA A 168 -38.12 -0.01 13.09
C ALA A 168 -38.33 1.35 13.76
N GLU A 169 -38.40 1.35 15.09
CA GLU A 169 -38.46 2.55 15.95
C GLU A 169 -37.07 2.81 16.54
N PHE A 170 -36.73 4.09 16.71
CA PHE A 170 -35.40 4.47 17.19
C PHE A 170 -35.49 5.35 18.44
N ILE A 171 -34.65 5.04 19.44
CA ILE A 171 -34.41 5.88 20.62
C ILE A 171 -33.09 6.60 20.36
N LEU A 172 -33.18 7.90 20.10
CA LEU A 172 -32.11 8.74 19.62
C LEU A 172 -31.38 9.43 20.77
N GLU A 173 -30.12 9.74 20.54
CA GLU A 173 -29.25 10.54 21.37
C GLU A 173 -29.03 11.88 20.66
N ASP A 174 -29.46 12.97 21.28
CA ASP A 174 -29.43 14.33 20.71
C ASP A 174 -30.00 14.42 19.26
N GLY A 175 -31.08 13.68 19.02
CA GLY A 175 -31.76 13.68 17.71
C GLY A 175 -31.06 12.82 16.64
N ARG A 176 -30.04 12.04 16.99
CA ARG A 176 -29.27 11.19 16.09
C ARG A 176 -29.19 9.77 16.64
N TYR A 177 -29.02 8.81 15.75
CA TYR A 177 -28.70 7.43 16.12
C TYR A 177 -27.21 7.18 15.96
N VAL A 178 -26.50 7.02 17.06
CA VAL A 178 -25.06 6.71 17.08
C VAL A 178 -24.87 5.20 17.11
N CYS A 179 -24.15 4.65 16.14
CA CYS A 179 -23.77 3.25 16.07
C CYS A 179 -22.55 2.94 16.95
N GLY A 180 -22.46 1.73 17.45
CA GLY A 180 -21.19 1.18 17.91
C GLY A 180 -20.32 0.75 16.73
N TRP A 181 -19.03 0.50 16.99
CA TRP A 181 -18.12 0.01 15.97
C TRP A 181 -17.00 -0.85 16.54
N ALA A 182 -16.43 -1.69 15.68
CA ALA A 182 -15.22 -2.46 15.94
C ALA A 182 -14.42 -2.66 14.66
N ILE A 183 -13.11 -2.82 14.79
CA ILE A 183 -12.24 -3.22 13.67
C ILE A 183 -12.14 -4.74 13.66
N GLU A 184 -12.57 -5.34 12.55
CA GLU A 184 -12.69 -6.78 12.43
C GLU A 184 -12.26 -7.24 11.02
N LYS A 185 -12.13 -8.56 10.84
CA LYS A 185 -11.98 -9.15 9.51
C LYS A 185 -13.17 -8.74 8.63
N MET A 186 -12.92 -8.38 7.37
CA MET A 186 -13.99 -8.16 6.40
C MET A 186 -14.75 -9.46 6.14
N SER A 187 -16.07 -9.41 6.29
CA SER A 187 -16.97 -10.53 6.04
C SER A 187 -18.32 -10.05 5.56
N LYS A 188 -18.93 -10.78 4.62
CA LYS A 188 -20.31 -10.49 4.17
C LYS A 188 -21.31 -10.52 5.31
N SER A 189 -21.13 -11.41 6.30
CA SER A 189 -22.00 -11.52 7.49
C SER A 189 -21.83 -10.37 8.49
N PHE A 190 -20.74 -9.61 8.40
CA PHE A 190 -20.49 -8.44 9.24
C PHE A 190 -20.88 -7.13 8.54
N TYR A 191 -21.27 -7.20 7.27
CA TYR A 191 -21.66 -6.04 6.45
C TYR A 191 -20.63 -4.92 6.44
N ASN A 192 -19.35 -5.29 6.56
CA ASN A 192 -18.20 -4.38 6.65
C ASN A 192 -17.24 -4.50 5.45
N VAL A 193 -17.69 -5.13 4.37
CA VAL A 193 -16.88 -5.32 3.16
C VAL A 193 -16.87 -4.05 2.33
N VAL A 194 -15.68 -3.60 1.98
CA VAL A 194 -15.48 -2.54 0.98
C VAL A 194 -15.40 -3.19 -0.40
N ASN A 195 -16.27 -2.78 -1.31
CA ASN A 195 -16.26 -3.27 -2.68
C ASN A 195 -15.17 -2.56 -3.49
N PRO A 196 -14.15 -3.25 -4.02
CA PRO A 196 -13.13 -2.67 -4.88
C PRO A 196 -13.70 -1.96 -6.10
N ASP A 197 -14.74 -2.49 -6.75
CA ASP A 197 -15.36 -1.89 -7.93
C ASP A 197 -15.88 -0.49 -7.61
N TYR A 198 -16.55 -0.31 -6.46
CA TYR A 198 -17.01 1.00 -6.02
C TYR A 198 -15.86 2.00 -5.86
N ILE A 199 -14.73 1.55 -5.31
CA ILE A 199 -13.55 2.40 -5.14
C ILE A 199 -12.93 2.75 -6.50
N VAL A 200 -12.83 1.78 -7.40
CA VAL A 200 -12.30 1.99 -8.77
C VAL A 200 -13.17 2.97 -9.54
N ASP A 201 -14.49 2.83 -9.48
CA ASP A 201 -15.43 3.72 -10.18
C ASP A 201 -15.36 5.17 -9.68
N ASN A 202 -15.10 5.39 -8.39
CA ASN A 202 -15.09 6.72 -7.79
C ASN A 202 -13.70 7.38 -7.75
N TYR A 203 -12.64 6.60 -7.63
CA TYR A 203 -11.27 7.09 -7.40
C TYR A 203 -10.25 6.61 -8.42
N GLY A 204 -10.57 5.58 -9.19
CA GLY A 204 -9.65 4.94 -10.14
C GLY A 204 -8.80 3.83 -9.52
N ALA A 205 -8.40 2.88 -10.37
CA ALA A 205 -7.63 1.70 -9.96
C ALA A 205 -6.26 2.06 -9.36
N ASP A 206 -5.57 3.04 -9.91
CA ASP A 206 -4.27 3.49 -9.41
C ASP A 206 -4.36 4.08 -8.00
N THR A 207 -5.44 4.78 -7.70
CA THR A 207 -5.69 5.29 -6.34
C THR A 207 -5.89 4.16 -5.36
N LEU A 208 -6.69 3.14 -5.71
CA LEU A 208 -6.88 1.94 -4.89
C LEU A 208 -5.55 1.24 -4.62
N ARG A 209 -4.77 0.94 -5.66
CA ARG A 209 -3.47 0.26 -5.57
C ARG A 209 -2.50 0.99 -4.64
N MET A 210 -2.32 2.29 -4.86
CA MET A 210 -1.43 3.10 -4.03
C MET A 210 -1.93 3.22 -2.59
N TYR A 211 -3.25 3.32 -2.40
CA TYR A 211 -3.81 3.44 -1.06
C TYR A 211 -3.65 2.17 -0.24
N GLU A 212 -3.86 0.99 -0.82
CA GLU A 212 -3.60 -0.29 -0.14
C GLU A 212 -2.15 -0.41 0.34
N MET A 213 -1.19 0.04 -0.48
CA MET A 213 0.22 0.09 -0.09
C MET A 213 0.50 1.15 0.98
N PHE A 214 -0.23 2.27 0.95
CA PHE A 214 -0.03 3.39 1.88
C PHE A 214 -0.58 3.15 3.28
N LEU A 215 -1.57 2.28 3.45
CA LEU A 215 -2.26 2.03 4.72
C LEU A 215 -1.33 1.69 5.89
N GLY A 216 -0.16 1.11 5.64
CA GLY A 216 0.82 0.78 6.68
C GLY A 216 1.83 -0.28 6.23
N PRO A 217 2.70 -0.74 7.14
CA PRO A 217 3.67 -1.80 6.86
C PRO A 217 3.00 -3.05 6.31
N LEU A 218 3.62 -3.70 5.31
CA LEU A 218 3.02 -4.79 4.55
C LEU A 218 2.56 -5.96 5.43
N GLU A 219 3.34 -6.35 6.42
CA GLU A 219 3.09 -7.51 7.26
C GLU A 219 2.07 -7.26 8.38
N GLN A 220 1.67 -6.01 8.61
CA GLN A 220 0.73 -5.65 9.66
C GLN A 220 -0.71 -5.62 9.13
N SER A 221 -1.64 -6.17 9.93
CA SER A 221 -3.06 -5.96 9.70
C SER A 221 -3.43 -4.51 9.97
N LYS A 222 -4.30 -3.93 9.14
CA LYS A 222 -4.64 -2.51 9.16
C LYS A 222 -6.10 -2.28 8.79
N PRO A 223 -6.77 -1.33 9.46
CA PRO A 223 -8.15 -1.00 9.13
C PRO A 223 -8.20 -0.22 7.80
N TRP A 224 -9.19 -0.53 6.98
CA TRP A 224 -9.56 0.31 5.86
C TRP A 224 -10.25 1.57 6.37
N ASP A 225 -9.79 2.73 5.89
CA ASP A 225 -10.45 4.02 6.11
C ASP A 225 -10.72 4.69 4.76
N THR A 226 -11.99 4.72 4.35
CA THR A 226 -12.38 5.33 3.08
C THR A 226 -12.05 6.83 3.01
N ASN A 227 -11.98 7.53 4.13
CA ASN A 227 -11.61 8.95 4.14
C ASN A 227 -10.13 9.19 3.81
N GLY A 228 -9.26 8.21 4.13
CA GLY A 228 -7.82 8.31 3.89
C GLY A 228 -7.44 8.24 2.41
N ILE A 229 -8.29 7.68 1.56
CA ILE A 229 -8.02 7.49 0.12
C ILE A 229 -7.90 8.81 -0.64
N ASP A 230 -8.58 9.84 -0.17
CA ASP A 230 -8.56 11.19 -0.77
C ASP A 230 -7.16 11.78 -0.89
N GLY A 231 -6.27 11.47 0.05
CA GLY A 231 -4.88 11.94 0.03
C GLY A 231 -4.12 11.42 -1.18
N VAL A 232 -4.27 10.13 -1.48
CA VAL A 232 -3.66 9.48 -2.64
C VAL A 232 -4.28 9.96 -3.95
N TYR A 233 -5.62 10.08 -3.99
CA TYR A 233 -6.33 10.59 -5.16
C TYR A 233 -5.88 12.02 -5.52
N LYS A 234 -5.76 12.90 -4.53
CA LYS A 234 -5.26 14.27 -4.72
C LYS A 234 -3.80 14.29 -5.17
N PHE A 235 -2.97 13.38 -4.67
CA PHE A 235 -1.58 13.21 -5.11
C PHE A 235 -1.51 12.88 -6.61
N LEU A 236 -2.23 11.86 -7.08
CA LEU A 236 -2.23 11.45 -8.49
C LEU A 236 -2.75 12.58 -9.40
N ARG A 237 -3.81 13.27 -9.00
CA ARG A 237 -4.32 14.43 -9.74
C ARG A 237 -3.32 15.58 -9.79
N ARG A 238 -2.56 15.80 -8.72
CA ARG A 238 -1.52 16.82 -8.69
C ARG A 238 -0.33 16.40 -9.55
N PHE A 239 0.05 15.13 -9.54
CA PHE A 239 1.10 14.60 -10.42
C PHE A 239 0.74 14.80 -11.88
N TRP A 240 -0.47 14.46 -12.29
CA TRP A 240 -0.99 14.74 -13.64
C TRP A 240 -0.84 16.21 -14.06
N ARG A 241 -1.13 17.15 -13.14
CA ARG A 241 -1.04 18.59 -13.41
C ARG A 241 0.36 19.13 -13.63
N LEU A 242 1.40 18.37 -13.35
CA LEU A 242 2.78 18.75 -13.72
C LEU A 242 3.02 18.62 -15.22
N PHE A 243 2.22 17.77 -15.90
CA PHE A 243 2.34 17.50 -17.33
C PHE A 243 1.45 18.40 -18.17
N TYR A 244 0.36 18.91 -17.61
CA TYR A 244 -0.63 19.67 -18.36
C TYR A 244 -0.92 21.02 -17.71
N ASP A 245 -1.13 22.02 -18.56
CA ASP A 245 -1.57 23.34 -18.13
C ASP A 245 -3.08 23.34 -17.77
N ARG A 246 -3.60 24.54 -17.43
CA ARG A 246 -5.01 24.72 -17.07
C ARG A 246 -5.99 24.47 -18.23
N ASP A 247 -5.48 24.58 -19.46
CA ASP A 247 -6.24 24.37 -20.69
C ASP A 247 -6.13 22.92 -21.19
N GLY A 248 -5.46 22.06 -20.44
CA GLY A 248 -5.25 20.64 -20.77
C GLY A 248 -4.22 20.40 -21.87
N LYS A 249 -3.35 21.38 -22.15
CA LYS A 249 -2.26 21.23 -23.12
C LYS A 249 -1.01 20.74 -22.41
N LEU A 250 -0.21 19.95 -23.11
CA LEU A 250 1.09 19.49 -22.61
C LEU A 250 1.98 20.69 -22.27
N ALA A 251 2.41 20.77 -21.02
CA ALA A 251 3.23 21.85 -20.49
C ALA A 251 4.66 21.42 -20.15
N VAL A 252 5.04 20.17 -20.46
CA VAL A 252 6.38 19.65 -20.18
C VAL A 252 7.40 20.38 -21.04
N THR A 253 8.52 20.77 -20.40
CA THR A 253 9.61 21.52 -21.04
C THR A 253 10.92 20.70 -21.05
N ASP A 254 11.78 20.99 -22.02
CA ASP A 254 13.14 20.43 -22.11
C ASP A 254 14.19 21.30 -21.40
N GLU A 255 13.75 22.26 -20.58
CA GLU A 255 14.65 23.06 -19.74
C GLU A 255 15.42 22.16 -18.76
N LYS A 256 16.67 22.56 -18.47
CA LYS A 256 17.48 21.82 -17.51
C LYS A 256 16.94 21.95 -16.10
N ALA A 257 16.94 20.85 -15.39
CA ALA A 257 16.55 20.82 -13.99
C ALA A 257 17.58 21.59 -13.14
N THR A 258 17.08 22.23 -12.10
CA THR A 258 17.93 22.86 -11.08
C THR A 258 18.56 21.79 -10.18
N GLU A 259 19.66 22.12 -9.52
CA GLU A 259 20.29 21.23 -8.56
C GLU A 259 19.32 20.80 -7.44
N LYS A 260 18.41 21.66 -7.03
CA LYS A 260 17.38 21.36 -6.04
C LYS A 260 16.40 20.31 -6.56
N GLU A 261 15.92 20.47 -7.79
CA GLU A 261 14.99 19.52 -8.43
C GLU A 261 15.66 18.17 -8.64
N LEU A 262 16.91 18.13 -9.13
CA LEU A 262 17.69 16.90 -9.29
C LEU A 262 17.94 16.22 -7.93
N ARG A 263 18.25 16.98 -6.90
CA ARG A 263 18.42 16.42 -5.55
C ARG A 263 17.14 15.77 -5.06
N THR A 264 16.00 16.43 -5.20
CA THR A 264 14.69 15.87 -4.82
C THR A 264 14.39 14.59 -5.59
N LEU A 265 14.62 14.58 -6.92
CA LEU A 265 14.45 13.40 -7.75
C LEU A 265 15.34 12.23 -7.29
N HIS A 266 16.66 12.44 -7.22
CA HIS A 266 17.60 11.36 -6.89
C HIS A 266 17.44 10.84 -5.47
N LYS A 267 17.10 11.70 -4.51
CA LYS A 267 16.73 11.31 -3.15
C LYS A 267 15.47 10.43 -3.14
N THR A 268 14.50 10.76 -3.99
CA THR A 268 13.27 9.95 -4.12
C THR A 268 13.55 8.61 -4.78
N ILE A 269 14.34 8.58 -5.87
CA ILE A 269 14.75 7.33 -6.53
C ILE A 269 15.44 6.41 -5.52
N LYS A 270 16.44 6.92 -4.78
CA LYS A 270 17.15 6.14 -3.75
C LYS A 270 16.19 5.57 -2.71
N LYS A 271 15.35 6.44 -2.13
CA LYS A 271 14.40 6.04 -1.08
C LYS A 271 13.41 4.99 -1.55
N VAL A 272 12.80 5.17 -2.72
CA VAL A 272 11.81 4.23 -3.26
C VAL A 272 12.46 2.90 -3.64
N SER A 273 13.68 2.92 -4.20
CA SER A 273 14.43 1.68 -4.51
C SER A 273 14.72 0.86 -3.26
N GLU A 274 15.24 1.50 -2.22
CA GLU A 274 15.50 0.84 -0.93
C GLU A 274 14.20 0.32 -0.29
N ASP A 275 13.11 1.07 -0.38
CA ASP A 275 11.82 0.68 0.16
C ASP A 275 11.21 -0.52 -0.57
N ILE A 276 11.35 -0.60 -1.89
CA ILE A 276 10.87 -1.75 -2.67
C ILE A 276 11.61 -3.02 -2.24
N GLU A 277 12.93 -2.97 -2.12
CA GLU A 277 13.74 -4.11 -1.68
C GLU A 277 13.39 -4.57 -0.25
N ASN A 278 13.01 -3.64 0.60
CA ASN A 278 12.63 -3.88 2.00
C ASN A 278 11.11 -4.07 2.21
N PHE A 279 10.30 -4.09 1.15
CA PHE A 279 8.82 -4.17 1.23
C PHE A 279 8.18 -3.05 2.06
N SER A 280 8.82 -1.90 2.13
CA SER A 280 8.34 -0.70 2.85
C SER A 280 7.51 0.20 1.94
N PHE A 281 6.51 -0.34 1.25
CA PHE A 281 5.74 0.37 0.22
C PHE A 281 5.00 1.61 0.75
N ASN A 282 4.57 1.59 2.00
CA ASN A 282 3.92 2.73 2.63
C ASN A 282 4.84 3.96 2.72
N THR A 283 6.14 3.76 2.96
CA THR A 283 7.12 4.85 2.97
C THR A 283 7.48 5.30 1.56
N SER A 284 7.42 4.42 0.56
CA SER A 284 7.54 4.81 -0.86
C SER A 284 6.44 5.78 -1.27
N VAL A 285 5.18 5.47 -0.93
CA VAL A 285 4.04 6.38 -1.25
C VAL A 285 4.21 7.73 -0.56
N ALA A 286 4.64 7.73 0.71
CA ALA A 286 4.96 8.96 1.42
C ALA A 286 6.11 9.73 0.75
N ALA A 287 7.15 9.04 0.26
CA ALA A 287 8.27 9.65 -0.44
C ALA A 287 7.84 10.33 -1.75
N PHE A 288 6.93 9.71 -2.52
CA PHE A 288 6.33 10.36 -3.70
C PHE A 288 5.58 11.64 -3.35
N MET A 289 4.79 11.64 -2.28
CA MET A 289 4.06 12.82 -1.83
C MET A 289 5.00 13.96 -1.39
N ILE A 290 6.08 13.63 -0.69
CA ILE A 290 7.13 14.58 -0.29
C ILE A 290 7.82 15.13 -1.53
N CYS A 291 8.22 14.26 -2.46
CA CYS A 291 8.85 14.65 -3.72
C CYS A 291 8.00 15.69 -4.48
N LEU A 292 6.71 15.41 -4.63
CA LEU A 292 5.80 16.31 -5.31
C LEU A 292 5.64 17.66 -4.60
N ASN A 293 5.70 17.68 -3.27
CA ASN A 293 5.68 18.92 -2.49
C ASN A 293 6.97 19.75 -2.68
N GLU A 294 8.12 19.08 -2.71
CA GLU A 294 9.43 19.72 -2.90
C GLU A 294 9.63 20.23 -4.33
N LEU A 295 9.14 19.50 -5.33
CA LEU A 295 9.20 19.88 -6.75
C LEU A 295 8.28 21.07 -7.08
N GLY A 296 7.18 21.24 -6.32
CA GLY A 296 6.23 22.34 -6.56
C GLY A 296 5.52 22.21 -7.91
N GLU A 297 5.81 23.13 -8.83
CA GLU A 297 5.26 23.19 -10.19
C GLU A 297 6.29 22.81 -11.26
N CYS A 298 7.30 22.00 -10.90
CA CYS A 298 8.32 21.55 -11.84
C CYS A 298 7.68 20.74 -12.97
N ASN A 299 7.87 21.21 -14.21
CA ASN A 299 7.36 20.58 -15.42
C ASN A 299 8.48 20.13 -16.38
N LYS A 300 9.69 19.94 -15.87
CA LYS A 300 10.86 19.60 -16.66
C LYS A 300 10.93 18.10 -16.96
N ARG A 301 11.09 17.76 -18.25
CA ARG A 301 11.21 16.38 -18.73
C ARG A 301 12.29 15.59 -17.97
N GLU A 302 13.45 16.21 -17.75
CA GLU A 302 14.60 15.61 -17.05
C GLU A 302 14.24 15.08 -15.65
N VAL A 303 13.19 15.63 -15.03
CA VAL A 303 12.67 15.20 -13.71
C VAL A 303 11.45 14.29 -13.85
N LEU A 304 10.50 14.68 -14.71
CA LEU A 304 9.19 14.03 -14.79
C LEU A 304 9.27 12.64 -15.43
N GLU A 305 10.15 12.45 -16.40
CA GLU A 305 10.30 11.17 -17.12
C GLU A 305 10.81 10.05 -16.20
N PRO A 306 11.94 10.18 -15.49
CA PRO A 306 12.36 9.15 -14.54
C PRO A 306 11.40 8.98 -13.36
N LEU A 307 10.72 10.05 -12.94
CA LEU A 307 9.72 9.96 -11.87
C LEU A 307 8.47 9.18 -12.32
N THR A 308 8.09 9.25 -13.59
CA THR A 308 7.00 8.47 -14.19
C THR A 308 7.35 6.97 -14.17
N VAL A 309 8.55 6.61 -14.57
CA VAL A 309 9.03 5.22 -14.52
C VAL A 309 9.06 4.70 -13.09
N LEU A 310 9.53 5.54 -12.14
CA LEU A 310 9.59 5.17 -10.73
C LEU A 310 8.20 4.93 -10.12
N LEU A 311 7.18 5.67 -10.59
CA LEU A 311 5.79 5.56 -10.14
C LEU A 311 5.06 4.35 -10.74
N ALA A 312 5.48 3.86 -11.91
CA ALA A 312 4.77 2.83 -12.66
C ALA A 312 4.41 1.56 -11.87
N PRO A 313 5.27 0.98 -11.00
CA PRO A 313 4.90 -0.18 -10.19
C PRO A 313 3.73 0.08 -9.23
N PHE A 314 3.55 1.31 -8.78
CA PHE A 314 2.50 1.73 -7.84
C PHE A 314 1.22 2.15 -8.54
N ALA A 315 1.33 2.91 -9.63
CA ALA A 315 0.24 3.51 -10.38
C ALA A 315 0.46 3.32 -11.90
N PRO A 316 0.28 2.09 -12.42
CA PRO A 316 0.66 1.74 -13.78
C PRO A 316 -0.15 2.47 -14.86
N HIS A 317 -1.45 2.73 -14.63
CA HIS A 317 -2.29 3.32 -15.68
C HIS A 317 -1.94 4.78 -15.95
N ILE A 318 -1.82 5.59 -14.90
CA ILE A 318 -1.40 7.00 -15.05
C ILE A 318 0.05 7.09 -15.56
N ALA A 319 0.93 6.19 -15.13
CA ALA A 319 2.31 6.18 -15.58
C ALA A 319 2.42 5.83 -17.07
N GLU A 320 1.65 4.86 -17.56
CA GLU A 320 1.62 4.49 -18.98
C GLU A 320 1.12 5.65 -19.85
N GLU A 321 0.01 6.29 -19.48
CA GLU A 321 -0.56 7.43 -20.18
C GLU A 321 0.42 8.61 -20.25
N LEU A 322 1.09 8.93 -19.14
CA LEU A 322 2.08 10.01 -19.09
C LEU A 322 3.36 9.66 -19.87
N TRP A 323 3.74 8.38 -19.89
CA TRP A 323 4.88 7.89 -20.67
C TRP A 323 4.64 8.06 -22.18
N GLU A 324 3.45 7.69 -22.67
CA GLU A 324 3.03 7.94 -24.05
C GLU A 324 2.98 9.44 -24.35
N THR A 325 2.43 10.23 -23.44
CA THR A 325 2.39 11.70 -23.55
C THR A 325 3.77 12.34 -23.70
N LEU A 326 4.80 11.77 -23.08
CA LEU A 326 6.19 12.19 -23.23
C LEU A 326 6.78 11.83 -24.60
N GLY A 327 6.06 11.10 -25.46
CA GLY A 327 6.43 10.73 -26.82
C GLY A 327 7.07 9.36 -26.96
N HIS A 328 7.00 8.51 -25.94
CA HIS A 328 7.47 7.13 -26.01
C HIS A 328 6.45 6.24 -26.74
N THR A 329 6.95 5.26 -27.51
CA THR A 329 6.13 4.32 -28.30
C THR A 329 6.12 2.91 -27.72
N THR A 330 6.88 2.68 -26.66
CA THR A 330 6.92 1.39 -25.94
C THR A 330 6.29 1.58 -24.56
N SER A 331 5.81 0.49 -23.95
CA SER A 331 5.24 0.57 -22.60
C SER A 331 6.26 1.01 -21.56
N VAL A 332 5.80 1.78 -20.58
CA VAL A 332 6.60 2.19 -19.39
C VAL A 332 7.14 0.97 -18.63
N CYS A 333 6.44 -0.17 -18.71
CA CYS A 333 6.87 -1.43 -18.10
C CYS A 333 8.17 -1.99 -18.70
N THR A 334 8.56 -1.56 -19.91
CA THR A 334 9.81 -1.96 -20.56
C THR A 334 10.91 -0.91 -20.43
N ALA A 335 10.62 0.21 -19.80
CA ALA A 335 11.59 1.27 -19.54
C ALA A 335 12.64 0.81 -18.52
N SER A 336 13.86 1.31 -18.66
CA SER A 336 14.91 1.06 -17.66
C SER A 336 14.57 1.75 -16.36
N TYR A 337 14.62 1.01 -15.26
CA TYR A 337 14.39 1.58 -13.93
C TYR A 337 15.42 2.67 -13.62
N PRO A 338 15.02 3.84 -13.12
CA PRO A 338 15.92 4.96 -12.91
C PRO A 338 16.93 4.70 -11.80
N ALA A 339 18.20 4.94 -12.07
CA ALA A 339 19.26 4.90 -11.07
C ALA A 339 19.47 6.29 -10.45
N TYR A 340 19.74 6.33 -9.15
CA TYR A 340 20.15 7.56 -8.50
C TYR A 340 21.65 7.81 -8.66
N ASP A 341 22.04 9.09 -8.69
CA ASP A 341 23.43 9.53 -8.74
C ASP A 341 23.79 10.23 -7.43
N GLU A 342 24.78 9.67 -6.71
CA GLU A 342 25.26 10.18 -5.41
C GLU A 342 25.67 11.65 -5.46
N LYS A 343 26.17 12.15 -6.61
CA LYS A 343 26.57 13.55 -6.74
C LYS A 343 25.41 14.52 -6.48
N HIS A 344 24.17 14.14 -6.81
CA HIS A 344 22.99 14.97 -6.59
C HIS A 344 22.44 14.84 -5.15
N LEU A 345 22.86 13.82 -4.39
CA LEU A 345 22.45 13.65 -3.00
C LEU A 345 23.23 14.58 -2.05
N ALA A 346 24.44 14.98 -2.43
CA ALA A 346 25.23 15.90 -1.64
C ALA A 346 24.51 17.23 -1.48
N GLN A 347 24.25 17.62 -0.25
CA GLN A 347 23.66 18.90 0.08
C GLN A 347 24.72 20.00 -0.07
N SER A 348 24.66 20.73 -1.18
CA SER A 348 25.60 21.83 -1.45
C SER A 348 25.34 23.07 -0.58
N ALA A 349 24.10 23.23 -0.11
CA ALA A 349 23.68 24.36 0.72
C ALA A 349 22.56 23.98 1.67
N PHE A 350 22.42 24.71 2.76
CA PHE A 350 21.36 24.56 3.76
C PHE A 350 20.64 25.88 3.99
N GLU A 351 19.30 25.87 3.91
CA GLU A 351 18.45 27.03 4.21
C GLU A 351 18.27 27.16 5.74
N TYR A 352 18.98 28.09 6.32
CA TYR A 352 18.87 28.36 7.75
C TYR A 352 17.67 29.26 8.07
N PRO A 353 16.78 28.86 8.98
CA PRO A 353 15.89 29.80 9.64
C PRO A 353 16.72 30.76 10.52
N VAL A 354 16.60 32.05 10.27
CA VAL A 354 17.32 33.10 11.00
C VAL A 354 16.37 33.78 11.97
N SER A 355 16.69 33.66 13.24
CA SER A 355 15.96 34.29 14.36
C SER A 355 16.72 35.49 14.88
N VAL A 356 15.96 36.49 15.36
CA VAL A 356 16.50 37.61 16.14
C VAL A 356 15.83 37.59 17.50
N ASN A 357 16.65 37.52 18.56
CA ASN A 357 16.18 37.32 19.93
C ASN A 357 15.18 36.17 20.07
N GLY A 358 15.46 35.04 19.40
CA GLY A 358 14.64 33.82 19.45
C GLY A 358 13.36 33.84 18.59
N LYS A 359 13.04 34.94 17.89
CA LYS A 359 11.89 35.01 16.98
C LYS A 359 12.36 34.90 15.54
N LEU A 360 11.80 33.92 14.79
CA LEU A 360 12.09 33.74 13.36
C LEU A 360 11.77 35.02 12.56
N ARG A 361 12.71 35.47 11.72
CA ARG A 361 12.58 36.71 10.95
C ARG A 361 12.70 36.50 9.44
N PHE A 362 13.65 35.68 9.00
CA PHE A 362 13.87 35.38 7.60
C PHE A 362 14.56 34.02 7.45
N LYS A 363 14.74 33.58 6.24
CA LYS A 363 15.51 32.40 5.88
C LYS A 363 16.65 32.79 4.97
N LYS A 364 17.79 32.13 5.12
CA LYS A 364 18.98 32.37 4.30
C LYS A 364 19.71 31.09 3.99
N GLU A 365 20.02 30.89 2.74
CA GLU A 365 20.77 29.73 2.25
C GLU A 365 22.28 29.99 2.37
N TYR A 366 22.99 29.00 2.94
CA TYR A 366 24.45 28.99 3.02
C TYR A 366 25.00 27.67 2.54
N ALA A 367 26.09 27.71 1.77
CA ALA A 367 26.80 26.52 1.33
C ALA A 367 27.24 25.67 2.54
N THR A 368 27.09 24.36 2.43
CA THR A 368 27.51 23.42 3.51
C THR A 368 29.01 23.42 3.75
N SER A 369 29.80 23.93 2.82
CA SER A 369 31.24 24.17 2.94
C SER A 369 31.58 25.37 3.82
N MET A 370 30.64 26.29 4.08
CA MET A 370 30.87 27.43 4.96
C MET A 370 30.96 27.04 6.42
N THR A 371 31.99 27.53 7.06
CA THR A 371 32.15 27.34 8.51
C THR A 371 31.15 28.21 9.28
N PRO A 372 30.79 27.83 10.54
CA PRO A 372 29.92 28.65 11.38
C PRO A 372 30.41 30.09 11.53
N ALA A 373 31.74 30.31 11.58
CA ALA A 373 32.32 31.65 11.65
C ALA A 373 32.10 32.48 10.39
N GLN A 374 32.20 31.86 9.23
CA GLN A 374 31.89 32.52 7.95
C GLN A 374 30.41 32.88 7.85
N ILE A 375 29.52 31.96 8.28
CA ILE A 375 28.08 32.22 8.32
C ILE A 375 27.75 33.35 9.29
N GLN A 376 28.38 33.37 10.49
CA GLN A 376 28.20 34.44 11.48
C GLN A 376 28.60 35.81 10.90
N ALA A 377 29.72 35.87 10.19
CA ALA A 377 30.20 37.11 9.59
C ALA A 377 29.27 37.58 8.46
N ASP A 378 28.76 36.67 7.63
CA ASP A 378 27.94 37.04 6.49
C ASP A 378 26.49 37.38 6.92
N VAL A 379 25.85 36.62 7.78
CA VAL A 379 24.44 36.80 8.14
C VAL A 379 24.13 38.18 8.70
N VAL A 380 25.07 38.77 9.42
CA VAL A 380 24.88 40.13 9.98
C VAL A 380 24.96 41.24 8.94
N THR A 381 25.59 40.99 7.80
CA THR A 381 25.66 41.96 6.69
C THR A 381 24.44 41.92 5.79
N GLN A 382 23.60 40.89 5.92
CA GLN A 382 22.43 40.73 5.05
C GLN A 382 21.41 41.87 5.28
N PRO A 383 20.78 42.41 4.20
CA PRO A 383 19.80 43.47 4.33
C PRO A 383 18.64 43.12 5.27
N GLU A 384 18.21 41.85 5.28
CA GLU A 384 17.14 41.35 6.14
C GLU A 384 17.55 41.40 7.62
N ALA A 385 18.80 41.09 7.94
CA ALA A 385 19.32 41.15 9.31
C ALA A 385 19.50 42.63 9.75
N GLN A 386 19.99 43.49 8.86
CA GLN A 386 20.23 44.91 9.14
C GLN A 386 18.95 45.66 9.54
N LYS A 387 17.79 45.28 9.02
CA LYS A 387 16.47 45.82 9.43
C LYS A 387 16.19 45.65 10.94
N TRP A 388 16.75 44.59 11.56
CA TRP A 388 16.56 44.31 12.97
C TRP A 388 17.74 44.79 13.84
N LEU A 389 18.92 44.92 13.24
CA LEU A 389 20.09 45.40 13.94
C LEU A 389 20.07 46.92 14.13
N GLU A 390 19.35 47.67 13.29
CA GLU A 390 19.24 49.14 13.35
C GLU A 390 20.60 49.83 13.46
N GLY A 391 21.60 49.31 12.75
CA GLY A 391 22.97 49.84 12.80
C GLY A 391 23.81 49.49 14.04
N LYS A 392 23.26 48.65 14.95
CA LYS A 392 23.96 48.18 16.13
C LYS A 392 24.69 46.87 15.86
N ALA A 393 25.81 46.64 16.48
CA ALA A 393 26.49 45.34 16.46
C ALA A 393 25.72 44.35 17.33
N PRO A 394 25.51 43.09 16.87
CA PRO A 394 24.88 42.06 17.69
C PRO A 394 25.78 41.71 18.86
N LYS A 395 25.17 41.43 20.03
CA LYS A 395 25.89 40.91 21.20
C LYS A 395 26.45 39.52 20.92
N LYS A 396 25.71 38.68 20.20
CA LYS A 396 26.12 37.32 19.87
C LYS A 396 25.38 36.83 18.63
N VAL A 397 26.08 36.07 17.80
CA VAL A 397 25.43 35.29 16.70
C VAL A 397 25.71 33.81 16.95
N ILE A 398 24.65 33.04 17.10
CA ILE A 398 24.72 31.60 17.36
C ILE A 398 24.33 30.89 16.05
N VAL A 399 25.25 30.11 15.50
CA VAL A 399 25.01 29.24 14.34
C VAL A 399 25.05 27.80 14.80
N VAL A 400 23.93 27.09 14.66
CA VAL A 400 23.86 25.64 14.88
C VAL A 400 23.88 25.00 13.49
N PRO A 401 24.98 24.35 13.08
CA PRO A 401 25.13 23.79 11.74
C PRO A 401 23.94 22.90 11.34
N GLY A 402 23.38 23.13 10.14
CA GLY A 402 22.25 22.37 9.61
C GLY A 402 20.95 22.54 10.41
N LYS A 403 20.81 23.55 11.26
CA LYS A 403 19.59 23.76 12.06
C LYS A 403 19.08 25.20 12.05
N ILE A 404 19.77 26.11 12.69
CA ILE A 404 19.26 27.48 12.93
C ILE A 404 20.39 28.50 13.12
N ILE A 405 20.09 29.74 12.77
CA ILE A 405 20.90 30.90 13.17
C ILE A 405 20.08 31.78 14.11
N ASN A 406 20.67 32.22 15.22
CA ASN A 406 20.04 33.18 16.14
C ASN A 406 20.96 34.38 16.39
N ILE A 407 20.48 35.56 16.04
CA ILE A 407 21.15 36.84 16.28
C ILE A 407 20.61 37.42 17.58
N VAL A 408 21.47 37.70 18.53
CA VAL A 408 21.11 38.30 19.82
C VAL A 408 21.60 39.74 19.82
N ILE A 409 20.65 40.65 20.00
CA ILE A 409 20.86 42.10 20.01
C ILE A 409 20.95 42.63 21.45
#